data_daf53bc3526640574ced4e582467288d
#
_entry.id   daf53bc3526640574ced4e582467288d
#
_cell.length_a   1.000
_cell.length_b   1.000
_cell.length_c   1.000
_cell.angle_alpha   90.00
_cell.angle_beta   90.00
_cell.angle_gamma   90.00
#
_symmetry.space_group_name_H-M   'P 1'
#
loop_
_entity.id
_entity.type
_entity.pdbx_description
1 polymer ?
#
loop_
_entity_poly.entity_id
_entity_poly.type
_entity_poly.pdbx_seq_one_letter_code
_entity_poly.pdbx_strand_id
1 'polypeptide(L)'
;MRRIPLDELRARMERVLLGLGLAPERAALSARLTAETDRDGIRTHGLARLPRFAQQVRNGVVDAKAEPERTAAFGAIERWTGHRGPGNIAAYAAMQRAMELAKEHGLGCVALADTSHWMRAGAYGFQAADAGYAALCWSNTLPNLPPWGASSPALGNNPLVVAIPRTDGAIVLDMAMSQFSYGSLAKYSAKDEPLPVPGGYD
;
A
#
# COMPACT_ATOMS: atom_id res chain seq x y z
N MET A 1 -18.76 -5.15 18.43
CA MET A 1 -18.17 -5.07 17.08
C MET A 1 -18.56 -6.33 16.31
N ARG A 2 -19.16 -6.19 15.12
CA ARG A 2 -19.58 -7.35 14.31
C ARG A 2 -18.35 -7.97 13.64
N ARG A 3 -18.15 -9.28 13.79
CA ARG A 3 -17.13 -10.06 13.08
C ARG A 3 -17.78 -10.69 11.86
N ILE A 4 -17.08 -10.70 10.74
CA ILE A 4 -17.48 -11.39 9.51
C ILE A 4 -16.36 -12.32 9.06
N PRO A 5 -16.66 -13.46 8.43
CA PRO A 5 -15.65 -14.34 7.85
C PRO A 5 -14.79 -13.62 6.80
N LEU A 6 -13.51 -13.94 6.72
CA LEU A 6 -12.58 -13.30 5.78
C LEU A 6 -13.02 -13.46 4.32
N ASP A 7 -13.49 -14.66 3.96
CA ASP A 7 -13.94 -14.93 2.58
C ASP A 7 -15.21 -14.16 2.22
N GLU A 8 -16.12 -13.96 3.19
CA GLU A 8 -17.28 -13.10 2.99
C GLU A 8 -16.86 -11.64 2.77
N LEU A 9 -15.89 -11.15 3.54
CA LEU A 9 -15.35 -9.81 3.37
C LEU A 9 -14.71 -9.64 1.98
N ARG A 10 -13.88 -10.60 1.56
CA ARG A 10 -13.25 -10.61 0.23
C ARG A 10 -14.30 -10.58 -0.88
N ALA A 11 -15.29 -11.47 -0.84
CA ALA A 11 -16.32 -11.53 -1.86
C ALA A 11 -17.16 -10.26 -1.94
N ARG A 12 -17.43 -9.60 -0.81
CA ARG A 12 -18.14 -8.30 -0.79
C ARG A 12 -17.30 -7.20 -1.39
N MET A 13 -15.99 -7.11 -1.05
CA MET A 13 -15.07 -6.14 -1.62
C MET A 13 -14.88 -6.33 -3.12
N GLU A 14 -14.71 -7.57 -3.56
CA GLU A 14 -14.55 -7.92 -4.97
C GLU A 14 -15.76 -7.46 -5.80
N ARG A 15 -16.98 -7.70 -5.34
CA ARG A 15 -18.20 -7.20 -6.02
C ARG A 15 -18.21 -5.68 -6.15
N VAL A 16 -17.77 -4.96 -5.13
CA VAL A 16 -17.67 -3.49 -5.21
C VAL A 16 -16.63 -3.07 -6.24
N LEU A 17 -15.47 -3.71 -6.27
CA LEU A 17 -14.37 -3.42 -7.18
C LEU A 17 -14.74 -3.73 -8.64
N LEU A 18 -15.45 -4.84 -8.89
CA LEU A 18 -16.04 -5.15 -10.20
C LEU A 18 -17.03 -4.07 -10.64
N GLY A 19 -17.90 -3.62 -9.74
CA GLY A 19 -18.83 -2.52 -10.00
C GLY A 19 -18.17 -1.16 -10.27
N LEU A 20 -16.91 -1.01 -9.88
CA LEU A 20 -16.07 0.16 -10.19
C LEU A 20 -15.31 0.03 -11.51
N GLY A 21 -15.43 -1.11 -12.21
CA GLY A 21 -14.85 -1.33 -13.53
C GLY A 21 -13.47 -2.01 -13.53
N LEU A 22 -13.00 -2.56 -12.39
CA LEU A 22 -11.81 -3.40 -12.39
C LEU A 22 -12.10 -4.73 -13.11
N ALA A 23 -11.11 -5.24 -13.85
CA ALA A 23 -11.16 -6.59 -14.40
C ALA A 23 -11.23 -7.66 -13.27
N PRO A 24 -11.83 -8.84 -13.51
CA PRO A 24 -12.09 -9.83 -12.46
C PRO A 24 -10.85 -10.22 -11.64
N GLU A 25 -9.74 -10.55 -12.28
CA GLU A 25 -8.51 -10.95 -11.59
C GLU A 25 -7.93 -9.82 -10.73
N ARG A 26 -8.03 -8.59 -11.23
CA ARG A 26 -7.56 -7.38 -10.54
C ARG A 26 -8.46 -7.03 -9.36
N ALA A 27 -9.77 -7.20 -9.50
CA ALA A 27 -10.73 -7.02 -8.41
C ALA A 27 -10.49 -8.05 -7.31
N ALA A 28 -10.30 -9.33 -7.67
CA ALA A 28 -9.99 -10.40 -6.73
C ALA A 28 -8.66 -10.16 -5.99
N LEU A 29 -7.59 -9.76 -6.70
CA LEU A 29 -6.30 -9.43 -6.09
C LEU A 29 -6.44 -8.25 -5.11
N SER A 30 -7.05 -7.15 -5.52
CA SER A 30 -7.23 -5.97 -4.68
C SER A 30 -8.10 -6.28 -3.45
N ALA A 31 -9.18 -7.05 -3.61
CA ALA A 31 -10.03 -7.51 -2.50
C ALA A 31 -9.25 -8.39 -1.51
N ARG A 32 -8.43 -9.31 -2.01
CA ARG A 32 -7.59 -10.17 -1.18
C ARG A 32 -6.61 -9.34 -0.35
N LEU A 33 -5.80 -8.49 -0.97
CA LEU A 33 -4.81 -7.65 -0.30
C LEU A 33 -5.45 -6.76 0.78
N THR A 34 -6.63 -6.22 0.47
CA THR A 34 -7.35 -5.33 1.39
C THR A 34 -7.96 -6.10 2.57
N ALA A 35 -8.55 -7.27 2.34
CA ALA A 35 -9.14 -8.09 3.40
C ALA A 35 -8.07 -8.70 4.31
N GLU A 36 -6.94 -9.14 3.77
CA GLU A 36 -5.78 -9.61 4.54
C GLU A 36 -5.21 -8.51 5.44
N THR A 37 -5.22 -7.27 4.97
CA THR A 37 -4.83 -6.10 5.78
C THR A 37 -5.71 -5.92 7.02
N ASP A 38 -7.04 -6.12 6.88
CA ASP A 38 -7.97 -6.10 8.03
C ASP A 38 -7.78 -7.31 8.96
N ARG A 39 -7.54 -8.51 8.40
CA ARG A 39 -7.23 -9.73 9.18
C ARG A 39 -6.01 -9.50 10.07
N ASP A 40 -4.99 -8.85 9.54
CA ASP A 40 -3.73 -8.55 10.24
C ASP A 40 -3.85 -7.35 11.20
N GLY A 41 -5.03 -6.76 11.35
CA GLY A 41 -5.30 -5.68 12.31
C GLY A 41 -4.99 -4.27 11.82
N ILE A 42 -4.52 -4.08 10.58
CA ILE A 42 -4.15 -2.76 10.02
C ILE A 42 -5.36 -2.08 9.38
N ARG A 43 -6.40 -1.84 10.17
CA ARG A 43 -7.71 -1.36 9.71
C ARG A 43 -7.70 -0.04 8.94
N THR A 44 -6.70 0.82 9.18
CA THR A 44 -6.54 2.11 8.48
C THR A 44 -6.24 1.94 7.00
N HIS A 45 -5.78 0.75 6.57
CA HIS A 45 -5.41 0.41 5.19
C HIS A 45 -6.22 -0.75 4.60
N GLY A 46 -7.21 -1.26 5.34
CA GLY A 46 -8.15 -2.30 4.95
C GLY A 46 -9.47 -1.73 4.40
N LEU A 47 -10.59 -2.32 4.81
CA LEU A 47 -11.96 -1.95 4.39
C LEU A 47 -12.25 -0.45 4.52
N ALA A 48 -11.73 0.20 5.55
CA ALA A 48 -11.91 1.63 5.77
C ALA A 48 -11.42 2.51 4.60
N ARG A 49 -10.54 2.00 3.74
CA ARG A 49 -10.04 2.70 2.54
C ARG A 49 -10.94 2.54 1.32
N LEU A 50 -11.77 1.50 1.27
CA LEU A 50 -12.57 1.19 0.09
C LEU A 50 -13.54 2.32 -0.33
N PRO A 51 -14.24 3.01 0.59
CA PRO A 51 -15.10 4.13 0.20
C PRO A 51 -14.35 5.27 -0.48
N ARG A 52 -13.18 5.63 0.03
CA ARG A 52 -12.32 6.68 -0.58
C ARG A 52 -11.80 6.25 -1.95
N PHE A 53 -11.36 5.02 -2.08
CA PHE A 53 -10.93 4.47 -3.38
C PHE A 53 -12.08 4.50 -4.39
N ALA A 54 -13.27 4.05 -4.00
CA ALA A 54 -14.46 4.09 -4.85
C ALA A 54 -14.81 5.51 -5.31
N GLN A 55 -14.70 6.49 -4.42
CA GLN A 55 -14.92 7.89 -4.78
C GLN A 55 -13.85 8.40 -5.76
N GLN A 56 -12.59 8.05 -5.57
CA GLN A 56 -11.50 8.43 -6.48
C GLN A 56 -11.71 7.86 -7.90
N VAL A 57 -12.17 6.62 -8.00
CA VAL A 57 -12.52 6.01 -9.30
C VAL A 57 -13.70 6.75 -9.94
N ARG A 58 -14.79 6.99 -9.20
CA ARG A 58 -15.96 7.71 -9.72
C ARG A 58 -15.66 9.13 -10.17
N ASN A 59 -14.72 9.79 -9.51
CA ASN A 59 -14.29 11.16 -9.84
C ASN A 59 -13.21 11.20 -10.93
N GLY A 60 -12.81 10.07 -11.53
CA GLY A 60 -11.78 10.00 -12.55
C GLY A 60 -10.35 10.29 -12.07
N VAL A 61 -10.13 10.37 -10.75
CA VAL A 61 -8.79 10.51 -10.16
C VAL A 61 -8.00 9.22 -10.32
N VAL A 62 -8.67 8.07 -10.18
CA VAL A 62 -8.11 6.74 -10.40
C VAL A 62 -8.77 6.11 -11.61
N ASP A 63 -7.96 5.67 -12.56
CA ASP A 63 -8.42 4.86 -13.69
C ASP A 63 -8.43 3.38 -13.29
N ALA A 64 -9.62 2.81 -13.11
CA ALA A 64 -9.79 1.41 -12.73
C ALA A 64 -9.24 0.41 -13.76
N LYS A 65 -9.10 0.82 -15.01
CA LYS A 65 -8.66 -0.01 -16.13
C LYS A 65 -7.16 0.12 -16.43
N ALA A 66 -6.51 1.19 -15.91
CA ALA A 66 -5.10 1.43 -16.17
C ALA A 66 -4.23 0.29 -15.64
N GLU A 67 -3.27 -0.13 -16.44
CA GLU A 67 -2.29 -1.14 -16.11
C GLU A 67 -0.90 -0.52 -15.98
N PRO A 68 -0.05 -1.03 -15.07
CA PRO A 68 1.30 -0.52 -14.95
C PRO A 68 2.13 -0.92 -16.18
N GLU A 69 2.97 0.02 -16.64
CA GLU A 69 3.80 -0.14 -17.81
C GLU A 69 5.26 0.21 -17.49
N ARG A 70 6.20 -0.59 -18.03
CA ARG A 70 7.62 -0.32 -17.95
C ARG A 70 8.01 0.80 -18.93
N THR A 71 8.56 1.88 -18.41
CA THR A 71 8.99 3.04 -19.20
C THR A 71 10.49 3.06 -19.49
N ALA A 72 11.30 2.40 -18.66
CA ALA A 72 12.73 2.29 -18.86
C ALA A 72 13.29 1.08 -18.11
N ALA A 73 14.46 0.58 -18.56
CA ALA A 73 15.22 -0.48 -17.91
C ALA A 73 16.72 -0.21 -18.01
N PHE A 74 17.44 -0.53 -16.94
CA PHE A 74 18.89 -0.51 -16.87
C PHE A 74 19.36 -1.66 -15.99
N GLY A 75 19.73 -2.79 -16.61
CA GLY A 75 20.09 -4.02 -15.91
C GLY A 75 18.97 -4.47 -14.98
N ALA A 76 19.27 -4.60 -13.69
CA ALA A 76 18.35 -5.02 -12.65
C ALA A 76 17.39 -3.90 -12.15
N ILE A 77 17.39 -2.74 -12.77
CA ILE A 77 16.57 -1.60 -12.36
C ILE A 77 15.58 -1.25 -13.47
N GLU A 78 14.30 -1.15 -13.14
CA GLU A 78 13.25 -0.73 -14.05
C GLU A 78 12.49 0.49 -13.51
N ARG A 79 12.01 1.33 -14.43
CA ARG A 79 11.06 2.40 -14.12
C ARG A 79 9.72 2.06 -14.75
N TRP A 80 8.68 2.26 -13.96
CA TRP A 80 7.30 1.96 -14.37
C TRP A 80 6.40 3.17 -14.10
N THR A 81 5.36 3.30 -14.92
CA THR A 81 4.22 4.18 -14.66
C THR A 81 2.98 3.34 -14.39
N GLY A 82 2.13 3.78 -13.50
CA GLY A 82 0.85 3.13 -13.21
C GLY A 82 -0.34 3.80 -13.89
N HIS A 83 -0.14 4.85 -14.70
CA HIS A 83 -1.19 5.55 -15.44
C HIS A 83 -2.41 5.95 -14.59
N ARG A 84 -2.16 6.40 -13.35
CA ARG A 84 -3.18 6.71 -12.32
C ARG A 84 -4.05 5.50 -11.94
N GLY A 85 -3.58 4.29 -12.16
CA GLY A 85 -4.28 3.05 -11.82
C GLY A 85 -4.28 2.72 -10.33
N PRO A 86 -4.92 1.59 -9.95
CA PRO A 86 -4.97 1.09 -8.58
C PRO A 86 -3.56 0.77 -8.04
N GLY A 87 -3.11 1.53 -7.05
CA GLY A 87 -1.74 1.48 -6.55
C GLY A 87 -1.38 0.14 -5.90
N ASN A 88 -2.31 -0.52 -5.23
CA ASN A 88 -2.05 -1.83 -4.63
C ASN A 88 -1.82 -2.93 -5.67
N ILE A 89 -2.50 -2.88 -6.80
CA ILE A 89 -2.31 -3.83 -7.90
C ILE A 89 -0.97 -3.56 -8.60
N ALA A 90 -0.69 -2.28 -8.88
CA ALA A 90 0.54 -1.88 -9.53
C ALA A 90 1.78 -2.19 -8.66
N ALA A 91 1.71 -1.96 -7.35
CA ALA A 91 2.78 -2.29 -6.42
C ALA A 91 3.01 -3.80 -6.28
N TYR A 92 1.93 -4.61 -6.31
CA TYR A 92 2.04 -6.07 -6.32
C TYR A 92 2.76 -6.57 -7.59
N ALA A 93 2.41 -6.02 -8.75
CA ALA A 93 3.07 -6.35 -10.02
C ALA A 93 4.53 -5.88 -10.04
N ALA A 94 4.82 -4.68 -9.51
CA ALA A 94 6.18 -4.16 -9.41
C ALA A 94 7.07 -5.03 -8.49
N MET A 95 6.54 -5.52 -7.36
CA MET A 95 7.26 -6.44 -6.49
C MET A 95 7.49 -7.80 -7.17
N GLN A 96 6.49 -8.33 -7.87
CA GLN A 96 6.65 -9.54 -8.65
C GLN A 96 7.79 -9.41 -9.66
N ARG A 97 7.84 -8.28 -10.37
CA ARG A 97 8.91 -8.01 -11.33
C ARG A 97 10.28 -7.83 -10.66
N ALA A 98 10.33 -7.17 -9.52
CA ALA A 98 11.57 -7.01 -8.76
C ALA A 98 12.16 -8.37 -8.34
N MET A 99 11.31 -9.32 -7.93
CA MET A 99 11.75 -10.69 -7.61
C MET A 99 12.27 -11.45 -8.84
N GLU A 100 11.65 -11.28 -10.02
CA GLU A 100 12.15 -11.86 -11.27
C GLU A 100 13.53 -11.32 -11.63
N LEU A 101 13.71 -9.99 -11.55
CA LEU A 101 15.00 -9.35 -11.76
C LEU A 101 16.06 -9.83 -10.74
N ALA A 102 15.65 -9.97 -9.47
CA ALA A 102 16.54 -10.47 -8.42
C ALA A 102 16.99 -11.92 -8.68
N LYS A 103 16.11 -12.76 -9.21
CA LYS A 103 16.45 -14.13 -9.61
C LYS A 103 17.50 -14.16 -10.72
N GLU A 104 17.44 -13.22 -11.66
CA GLU A 104 18.35 -13.14 -12.81
C GLU A 104 19.67 -12.47 -12.46
N HIS A 105 19.64 -11.39 -11.66
CA HIS A 105 20.78 -10.51 -11.44
C HIS A 105 21.32 -10.50 -10.00
N GLY A 106 20.70 -11.26 -9.08
CA GLY A 106 21.04 -11.23 -7.65
C GLY A 106 20.37 -10.10 -6.87
N LEU A 107 19.86 -9.06 -7.55
CA LEU A 107 19.06 -8.01 -7.01
C LEU A 107 18.05 -7.49 -8.07
N GLY A 108 16.93 -6.91 -7.64
CA GLY A 108 15.97 -6.29 -8.56
C GLY A 108 15.35 -5.05 -7.94
N CYS A 109 15.16 -4.02 -8.75
CA CYS A 109 14.53 -2.77 -8.30
C CYS A 109 13.51 -2.30 -9.34
N VAL A 110 12.30 -1.97 -8.89
CA VAL A 110 11.27 -1.33 -9.73
C VAL A 110 10.83 -0.04 -9.08
N ALA A 111 11.11 1.08 -9.75
CA ALA A 111 10.64 2.40 -9.38
C ALA A 111 9.30 2.67 -10.07
N LEU A 112 8.22 2.65 -9.30
CA LEU A 112 6.84 2.82 -9.77
C LEU A 112 6.33 4.23 -9.44
N ALA A 113 5.83 4.95 -10.44
CA ALA A 113 5.25 6.27 -10.31
C ALA A 113 3.82 6.32 -10.88
N ASP A 114 3.15 7.46 -10.69
CA ASP A 114 1.84 7.77 -11.26
C ASP A 114 0.78 6.68 -10.95
N THR A 115 0.64 6.34 -9.66
CA THR A 115 -0.38 5.43 -9.16
C THR A 115 -1.24 6.08 -8.08
N SER A 116 -2.39 5.48 -7.78
CA SER A 116 -3.12 5.78 -6.56
C SER A 116 -2.40 5.19 -5.33
N HIS A 117 -2.98 5.39 -4.15
CA HIS A 117 -2.42 4.88 -2.90
C HIS A 117 -2.22 3.34 -2.95
N TRP A 118 -1.02 2.87 -2.59
CA TRP A 118 -0.63 1.45 -2.62
C TRP A 118 -1.20 0.59 -1.47
N MET A 119 -2.03 1.18 -0.59
CA MET A 119 -2.63 0.59 0.60
C MET A 119 -1.57 0.20 1.64
N ARG A 120 -1.60 -1.03 2.18
CA ARG A 120 -0.63 -1.50 3.17
C ARG A 120 0.71 -1.84 2.52
N ALA A 121 1.75 -1.13 2.87
CA ALA A 121 3.10 -1.32 2.33
C ALA A 121 3.69 -2.69 2.66
N GLY A 122 3.49 -3.18 3.88
CA GLY A 122 3.97 -4.49 4.34
C GLY A 122 3.45 -5.68 3.54
N ALA A 123 2.33 -5.53 2.81
CA ALA A 123 1.81 -6.61 1.95
C ALA A 123 2.83 -7.05 0.89
N TYR A 124 3.61 -6.11 0.36
CA TYR A 124 4.64 -6.39 -0.65
C TYR A 124 5.92 -6.96 -0.02
N GLY A 125 6.21 -6.58 1.23
CA GLY A 125 7.25 -7.21 2.03
C GLY A 125 6.95 -8.69 2.28
N PHE A 126 5.72 -9.02 2.70
CA PHE A 126 5.28 -10.42 2.85
C PHE A 126 5.31 -11.17 1.53
N GLN A 127 4.84 -10.56 0.42
CA GLN A 127 4.90 -11.16 -0.91
C GLN A 127 6.32 -11.61 -1.28
N ALA A 128 7.32 -10.77 -1.03
CA ALA A 128 8.71 -11.10 -1.33
C ALA A 128 9.27 -12.14 -0.35
N ALA A 129 9.04 -11.98 0.94
CA ALA A 129 9.57 -12.87 1.96
C ALA A 129 8.99 -14.29 1.87
N ASP A 130 7.69 -14.43 1.57
CA ASP A 130 7.03 -15.70 1.34
C ASP A 130 7.58 -16.42 0.08
N ALA A 131 8.12 -15.67 -0.87
CA ALA A 131 8.82 -16.18 -2.05
C ALA A 131 10.34 -16.41 -1.83
N GLY A 132 10.84 -16.18 -0.60
CA GLY A 132 12.24 -16.41 -0.22
C GLY A 132 13.20 -15.25 -0.48
N TYR A 133 12.68 -14.03 -0.76
CA TYR A 133 13.47 -12.83 -1.01
C TYR A 133 13.48 -11.89 0.18
N ALA A 134 14.63 -11.30 0.50
CA ALA A 134 14.67 -10.09 1.31
C ALA A 134 14.20 -8.90 0.47
N ALA A 135 13.43 -7.97 1.07
CA ALA A 135 12.88 -6.83 0.36
C ALA A 135 12.95 -5.54 1.16
N LEU A 136 13.14 -4.44 0.41
CA LEU A 136 12.99 -3.07 0.88
C LEU A 136 11.91 -2.39 0.02
N CYS A 137 10.90 -1.78 0.67
CA CYS A 137 9.90 -0.98 -0.03
C CYS A 137 9.79 0.38 0.66
N TRP A 138 9.68 1.43 -0.13
CA TRP A 138 9.44 2.78 0.37
C TRP A 138 8.64 3.60 -0.61
N SER A 139 8.08 4.71 -0.16
CA SER A 139 7.32 5.61 -1.01
C SER A 139 7.41 7.04 -0.50
N ASN A 140 7.41 8.01 -1.40
CA ASN A 140 7.12 9.39 -1.08
C ASN A 140 5.61 9.58 -0.96
N THR A 141 5.19 10.29 0.07
CA THR A 141 3.79 10.64 0.30
C THR A 141 3.58 12.14 0.31
N LEU A 142 2.31 12.56 0.28
CA LEU A 142 1.97 13.99 0.37
C LEU A 142 2.59 14.61 1.62
N PRO A 143 3.10 15.87 1.53
CA PRO A 143 3.68 16.58 2.65
C PRO A 143 2.65 16.75 3.78
N ASN A 144 2.95 16.21 4.95
CA ASN A 144 2.08 16.26 6.12
C ASN A 144 2.85 16.42 7.44
N LEU A 145 4.16 16.61 7.36
CA LEU A 145 5.04 16.80 8.50
C LEU A 145 5.95 18.00 8.25
N PRO A 146 6.26 18.82 9.28
CA PRO A 146 7.34 19.79 9.15
C PRO A 146 8.69 19.09 9.22
N PRO A 147 9.68 19.56 8.50
CA PRO A 147 11.08 19.27 8.81
C PRO A 147 11.44 19.77 10.21
N TRP A 148 12.50 19.24 10.78
CA TRP A 148 13.00 19.70 12.07
C TRP A 148 13.25 21.22 12.08
N GLY A 149 12.66 21.91 13.07
CA GLY A 149 12.76 23.38 13.18
C GLY A 149 11.85 24.19 12.27
N ALA A 150 11.00 23.54 11.45
CA ALA A 150 10.01 24.22 10.61
C ALA A 150 8.59 24.12 11.21
N SER A 151 7.72 25.05 10.82
CA SER A 151 6.31 25.09 11.21
C SER A 151 5.35 24.68 10.09
N SER A 152 5.84 24.51 8.85
CA SER A 152 5.02 24.16 7.70
C SER A 152 5.27 22.74 7.22
N PRO A 153 4.25 22.00 6.79
CA PRO A 153 4.41 20.66 6.22
C PRO A 153 5.23 20.69 4.93
N ALA A 154 6.31 19.89 4.87
CA ALA A 154 7.15 19.74 3.67
C ALA A 154 7.61 18.29 3.46
N LEU A 155 7.43 17.40 4.45
CA LEU A 155 7.78 15.98 4.36
C LEU A 155 6.51 15.13 4.46
N GLY A 156 6.48 14.03 3.72
CA GLY A 156 5.46 13.00 3.88
C GLY A 156 5.80 12.03 5.03
N ASN A 157 4.83 11.21 5.42
CA ASN A 157 5.06 10.13 6.39
C ASN A 157 5.91 8.98 5.83
N ASN A 158 6.19 8.98 4.54
CA ASN A 158 7.19 8.22 3.78
C ASN A 158 7.44 6.82 4.37
N PRO A 159 6.52 5.85 4.19
CA PRO A 159 6.62 4.54 4.80
C PRO A 159 7.86 3.78 4.32
N LEU A 160 8.42 2.98 5.22
CA LEU A 160 9.52 2.05 4.95
C LEU A 160 9.09 0.65 5.35
N VAL A 161 9.35 -0.31 4.48
CA VAL A 161 9.20 -1.75 4.75
C VAL A 161 10.56 -2.42 4.62
N VAL A 162 10.90 -3.26 5.58
CA VAL A 162 12.01 -4.20 5.50
C VAL A 162 11.45 -5.59 5.74
N ALA A 163 11.67 -6.51 4.81
CA ALA A 163 11.20 -7.88 4.92
C ALA A 163 12.35 -8.87 4.77
N ILE A 164 12.41 -9.82 5.69
CA ILE A 164 13.44 -10.87 5.74
C ILE A 164 12.74 -12.23 5.75
N PRO A 165 13.03 -13.10 4.76
CA PRO A 165 12.49 -14.46 4.74
C PRO A 165 13.07 -15.32 5.86
N ARG A 166 12.25 -16.20 6.44
CA ARG A 166 12.66 -17.23 7.39
C ARG A 166 11.85 -18.49 7.17
N THR A 167 12.35 -19.62 7.64
CA THR A 167 11.67 -20.93 7.54
C THR A 167 10.42 -21.02 8.40
N ASP A 168 10.36 -20.28 9.49
CA ASP A 168 9.28 -20.27 10.48
C ASP A 168 8.41 -18.98 10.42
N GLY A 169 8.39 -18.33 9.27
CA GLY A 169 7.65 -17.09 9.01
C GLY A 169 8.55 -15.87 8.82
N ALA A 170 8.09 -14.92 8.03
CA ALA A 170 8.85 -13.72 7.69
C ALA A 170 8.98 -12.74 8.87
N ILE A 171 10.10 -12.02 8.95
CA ILE A 171 10.22 -10.81 9.78
C ILE A 171 9.91 -9.62 8.86
N VAL A 172 8.87 -8.86 9.18
CA VAL A 172 8.48 -7.68 8.39
C VAL A 172 8.35 -6.47 9.30
N LEU A 173 9.23 -5.48 9.08
CA LEU A 173 9.04 -4.12 9.58
C LEU A 173 8.20 -3.36 8.56
N ASP A 174 7.07 -2.81 8.98
CA ASP A 174 6.19 -1.97 8.16
C ASP A 174 5.86 -0.72 8.97
N MET A 175 6.54 0.37 8.70
CA MET A 175 6.46 1.59 9.50
C MET A 175 6.28 2.84 8.66
N ALA A 176 5.61 3.85 9.22
CA ALA A 176 5.70 5.21 8.76
C ALA A 176 6.93 5.89 9.37
N MET A 177 7.52 6.86 8.69
CA MET A 177 8.60 7.70 9.25
C MET A 177 8.04 8.78 10.21
N SER A 178 6.71 8.92 10.29
CA SER A 178 6.02 9.81 11.23
C SER A 178 5.56 9.06 12.47
N GLN A 179 5.47 9.76 13.59
CA GLN A 179 4.94 9.23 14.84
C GLN A 179 3.47 8.82 14.73
N PHE A 180 2.67 9.62 14.03
CA PHE A 180 1.27 9.35 13.74
C PHE A 180 0.99 9.42 12.24
N SER A 181 0.17 8.52 11.73
CA SER A 181 -0.43 8.65 10.41
C SER A 181 -1.71 9.48 10.49
N TYR A 182 -2.14 10.09 9.38
CA TYR A 182 -3.46 10.73 9.32
C TYR A 182 -4.61 9.80 9.70
N GLY A 183 -4.51 8.52 9.36
CA GLY A 183 -5.51 7.54 9.76
C GLY A 183 -5.55 7.32 11.28
N SER A 184 -4.41 7.40 11.97
CA SER A 184 -4.34 7.35 13.42
C SER A 184 -4.92 8.62 14.03
N LEU A 185 -4.53 9.81 13.56
CA LEU A 185 -5.06 11.09 14.03
C LEU A 185 -6.58 11.14 13.88
N ALA A 186 -7.10 10.80 12.69
CA ALA A 186 -8.54 10.75 12.45
C ALA A 186 -9.29 9.77 13.38
N LYS A 187 -8.65 8.64 13.77
CA LYS A 187 -9.25 7.68 14.71
C LYS A 187 -9.36 8.26 16.12
N TYR A 188 -8.32 8.94 16.62
CA TYR A 188 -8.35 9.60 17.93
C TYR A 188 -9.35 10.74 17.93
N SER A 189 -9.34 11.60 16.91
CA SER A 189 -10.30 12.69 16.75
C SER A 189 -11.75 12.20 16.69
N ALA A 190 -12.05 11.14 15.94
CA ALA A 190 -13.41 10.59 15.84
C ALA A 190 -13.95 10.00 17.16
N LYS A 191 -13.07 9.72 18.12
CA LYS A 191 -13.42 9.18 19.43
C LYS A 191 -13.33 10.21 20.55
N ASP A 192 -12.89 11.42 20.23
CA ASP A 192 -12.58 12.46 21.21
C ASP A 192 -11.56 11.98 22.27
N GLU A 193 -10.60 11.13 21.83
CA GLU A 193 -9.54 10.57 22.66
C GLU A 193 -8.26 11.39 22.47
N PRO A 194 -7.52 11.74 23.56
CA PRO A 194 -6.22 12.40 23.41
C PRO A 194 -5.20 11.46 22.77
N LEU A 195 -4.19 12.03 22.11
CA LEU A 195 -3.07 11.26 21.60
C LEU A 195 -2.27 10.65 22.78
N PRO A 196 -1.73 9.42 22.63
CA PRO A 196 -1.01 8.73 23.71
C PRO A 196 0.32 9.39 24.08
N VAL A 197 0.85 10.23 23.20
CA VAL A 197 2.06 11.03 23.39
C VAL A 197 1.93 12.35 22.64
N PRO A 198 2.65 13.43 23.04
CA PRO A 198 2.65 14.66 22.28
C PRO A 198 3.10 14.47 20.83
N GLY A 199 2.42 15.05 19.90
CA GLY A 199 2.73 15.01 18.47
C GLY A 199 1.51 15.28 17.61
N GLY A 200 1.75 15.86 16.46
CA GLY A 200 0.72 16.31 15.55
C GLY A 200 0.73 17.84 15.43
N TYR A 201 -0.17 18.33 14.57
CA TYR A 201 -0.47 19.77 14.47
C TYR A 201 -1.78 20.05 15.18
N ASP A 202 -1.88 21.21 15.77
CA ASP A 202 -3.13 21.78 16.20
C ASP A 202 -3.91 22.29 14.99
#